data_90147f75ebf7a13be7f83710b3ebfbbe
#
_entry.id   90147f75ebf7a13be7f83710b3ebfbbe
#
_cell.length_a   1.000
_cell.length_b   1.000
_cell.length_c   1.000
_cell.angle_alpha   90.00
_cell.angle_beta   90.00
_cell.angle_gamma   90.00
#
_symmetry.space_group_name_H-M   'P 1'
#
loop_
_entity.id
_entity.type
_entity.pdbx_description
1 polymer ?
#
loop_
_entity_poly.entity_id
_entity_poly.type
_entity_poly.pdbx_seq_one_letter_code
_entity_poly.pdbx_strand_id
1 'polypeptide(L)'
;MGFVHLHVHTEYSLLDGACRIRDLPKLVKELGQTACAITDHGVMYGAVDFYRACKAEGIHPIIGCEVYVARRTRFDKQHEFDAESRHLVLLCKNETGYRNLSYMVSQAYIEGFYIKPRIDMELLRTHSDGLIALSACLAGEIPKRLMNGDYNGAKAYALEMRGIFGEDFYLELQDLSLIHI
;
A
#
# COMPACT_ATOMS: atom_id res chain seq x y z
N MET A 1 -24.70 -3.18 -0.91
CA MET A 1 -23.28 -3.39 -0.55
C MET A 1 -22.73 -2.05 -0.08
N GLY A 2 -22.16 -1.99 1.11
CA GLY A 2 -21.51 -0.77 1.59
C GLY A 2 -20.15 -0.60 0.92
N PHE A 3 -19.75 0.63 0.59
CA PHE A 3 -18.41 0.96 0.10
C PHE A 3 -17.42 0.97 1.29
N VAL A 4 -16.16 0.59 1.07
CA VAL A 4 -15.07 0.65 2.05
C VAL A 4 -13.84 1.25 1.40
N HIS A 5 -13.27 2.30 1.99
CA HIS A 5 -12.01 2.87 1.54
C HIS A 5 -10.84 1.94 1.92
N LEU A 6 -10.12 1.44 0.90
CA LEU A 6 -9.00 0.51 1.07
C LEU A 6 -7.62 1.16 0.85
N HIS A 7 -7.57 2.42 0.38
CA HIS A 7 -6.35 3.17 0.12
C HIS A 7 -6.50 4.58 0.68
N VAL A 8 -5.98 4.82 1.87
CA VAL A 8 -6.15 6.07 2.63
C VAL A 8 -4.82 6.47 3.27
N HIS A 9 -4.43 7.73 3.09
CA HIS A 9 -3.25 8.34 3.71
C HIS A 9 -3.65 9.20 4.90
N THR A 10 -3.05 8.93 6.07
CA THR A 10 -3.28 9.69 7.29
C THR A 10 -2.25 10.80 7.47
N GLU A 11 -2.32 11.54 8.59
CA GLU A 11 -1.31 12.53 8.98
C GLU A 11 0.12 11.96 9.08
N TYR A 12 0.29 10.64 9.08
CA TYR A 12 1.61 9.99 9.02
C TYR A 12 2.20 9.92 7.62
N SER A 13 1.42 10.20 6.57
CA SER A 13 1.89 10.49 5.21
C SER A 13 2.22 11.98 5.11
N LEU A 14 3.36 12.38 5.66
CA LEU A 14 3.71 13.75 6.04
C LEU A 14 3.57 14.83 4.95
N LEU A 15 3.63 14.44 3.66
CA LEU A 15 3.61 15.39 2.54
C LEU A 15 2.20 15.64 1.99
N ASP A 16 1.30 14.66 2.09
CA ASP A 16 0.01 14.68 1.38
C ASP A 16 -1.16 14.07 2.16
N GLY A 17 -0.91 13.40 3.29
CA GLY A 17 -1.95 12.80 4.11
C GLY A 17 -2.71 13.85 4.93
N ALA A 18 -4.02 14.01 4.66
CA ALA A 18 -4.88 14.97 5.36
C ALA A 18 -5.82 14.32 6.40
N CYS A 19 -5.98 13.00 6.37
CA CYS A 19 -6.91 12.29 7.25
C CYS A 19 -6.29 12.11 8.65
N ARG A 20 -6.92 12.72 9.66
CA ARG A 20 -6.49 12.54 11.06
C ARG A 20 -7.07 11.24 11.61
N ILE A 21 -6.24 10.38 12.17
CA ILE A 21 -6.63 9.08 12.74
C ILE A 21 -7.76 9.23 13.77
N ARG A 22 -7.72 10.25 14.61
CA ARG A 22 -8.76 10.47 15.63
C ARG A 22 -10.14 10.82 15.07
N ASP A 23 -10.19 11.39 13.86
CA ASP A 23 -11.42 11.92 13.26
C ASP A 23 -11.95 10.95 12.17
N LEU A 24 -11.06 10.22 11.50
CA LEU A 24 -11.35 9.33 10.38
C LEU A 24 -12.43 8.27 10.70
N PRO A 25 -12.40 7.51 11.81
CA PRO A 25 -13.43 6.51 12.08
C PRO A 25 -14.83 7.09 12.27
N LYS A 26 -14.94 8.31 12.82
CA LYS A 26 -16.22 9.02 12.98
C LYS A 26 -16.79 9.39 11.63
N LEU A 27 -15.96 9.96 10.75
CA LEU A 27 -16.36 10.30 9.38
C LEU A 27 -16.79 9.07 8.59
N VAL A 28 -16.05 7.98 8.69
CA VAL A 28 -16.38 6.68 8.06
C VAL A 28 -17.76 6.19 8.51
N LYS A 29 -18.05 6.31 9.81
CA LYS A 29 -19.37 5.96 10.38
C LYS A 29 -20.49 6.88 9.89
N GLU A 30 -20.26 8.19 9.83
CA GLU A 30 -21.21 9.18 9.31
C GLU A 30 -21.54 8.92 7.83
N LEU A 31 -20.58 8.43 7.03
CA LEU A 31 -20.78 7.99 5.65
C LEU A 31 -21.49 6.64 5.53
N GLY A 32 -21.89 6.02 6.64
CA GLY A 32 -22.57 4.72 6.67
C GLY A 32 -21.67 3.54 6.32
N GLN A 33 -20.35 3.71 6.38
CA GLN A 33 -19.39 2.65 6.14
C GLN A 33 -19.10 1.88 7.44
N THR A 34 -18.74 0.61 7.31
CA THR A 34 -18.49 -0.29 8.46
C THR A 34 -17.03 -0.62 8.68
N ALA A 35 -16.17 -0.26 7.72
CA ALA A 35 -14.73 -0.53 7.73
C ALA A 35 -13.98 0.59 7.01
N CYS A 36 -12.68 0.70 7.30
CA CYS A 36 -11.76 1.60 6.59
C CYS A 36 -10.34 1.05 6.71
N ALA A 37 -9.51 1.26 5.69
CA ALA A 37 -8.09 0.99 5.76
C ALA A 37 -7.28 2.26 6.04
N ILE A 38 -6.05 2.06 6.54
CA ILE A 38 -4.97 3.04 6.43
C ILE A 38 -3.81 2.41 5.67
N THR A 39 -3.20 3.20 4.79
CA THR A 39 -2.14 2.75 3.87
C THR A 39 -1.10 3.84 3.67
N ASP A 40 -0.55 4.34 4.78
CA ASP A 40 0.42 5.43 4.74
C ASP A 40 1.68 5.08 3.93
N HIS A 41 2.33 6.09 3.38
CA HIS A 41 3.51 5.96 2.52
C HIS A 41 4.71 5.38 3.26
N GLY A 42 5.00 4.09 3.04
CA GLY A 42 6.19 3.40 3.53
C GLY A 42 6.28 3.25 5.05
N VAL A 43 5.21 3.52 5.79
CA VAL A 43 5.18 3.47 7.27
C VAL A 43 3.91 2.82 7.81
N MET A 44 3.99 2.32 9.05
CA MET A 44 2.86 1.77 9.80
C MET A 44 2.71 2.47 11.18
N TYR A 45 3.17 3.71 11.31
CA TYR A 45 3.24 4.42 12.59
C TYR A 45 1.88 4.60 13.24
N GLY A 46 0.83 4.86 12.43
CA GLY A 46 -0.53 5.06 12.91
C GLY A 46 -1.31 3.78 13.23
N ALA A 47 -0.77 2.59 12.99
CA ALA A 47 -1.53 1.33 13.05
C ALA A 47 -2.24 1.09 14.38
N VAL A 48 -1.56 1.29 15.51
CA VAL A 48 -2.13 1.04 16.85
C VAL A 48 -3.18 2.08 17.21
N ASP A 49 -2.91 3.35 16.93
CA ASP A 49 -3.85 4.44 17.24
C ASP A 49 -5.09 4.36 16.37
N PHE A 50 -4.93 4.04 15.09
CA PHE A 50 -6.05 3.80 14.18
C PHE A 50 -6.90 2.59 14.63
N TYR A 51 -6.27 1.48 14.98
CA TYR A 51 -6.98 0.32 15.50
C TYR A 51 -7.85 0.68 16.71
N ARG A 52 -7.27 1.40 17.69
CA ARG A 52 -7.98 1.83 18.89
C ARG A 52 -9.14 2.79 18.58
N ALA A 53 -8.89 3.77 17.70
CA ALA A 53 -9.91 4.74 17.30
C ALA A 53 -11.08 4.08 16.56
N CYS A 54 -10.82 3.16 15.64
CA CYS A 54 -11.85 2.38 14.95
C CYS A 54 -12.66 1.53 15.92
N LYS A 55 -12.01 0.83 16.85
CA LYS A 55 -12.71 0.00 17.86
C LYS A 55 -13.63 0.83 18.74
N ALA A 56 -13.23 2.05 19.13
CA ALA A 56 -14.05 2.96 19.91
C ALA A 56 -15.34 3.40 19.20
N GLU A 57 -15.29 3.52 17.85
CA GLU A 57 -16.42 3.92 17.02
C GLU A 57 -17.24 2.74 16.45
N GLY A 58 -16.80 1.49 16.69
CA GLY A 58 -17.42 0.28 16.14
C GLY A 58 -17.14 0.07 14.64
N ILE A 59 -16.08 0.68 14.11
CA ILE A 59 -15.60 0.50 12.73
C ILE A 59 -14.56 -0.63 12.68
N HIS A 60 -14.59 -1.43 11.63
CA HIS A 60 -13.59 -2.48 11.40
C HIS A 60 -12.30 -1.87 10.84
N PRO A 61 -11.16 -1.90 11.57
CA PRO A 61 -9.90 -1.38 11.09
C PRO A 61 -9.24 -2.37 10.12
N ILE A 62 -8.77 -1.87 8.98
CA ILE A 62 -7.95 -2.62 8.05
C ILE A 62 -6.56 -1.98 8.06
N ILE A 63 -5.56 -2.70 8.55
CA ILE A 63 -4.18 -2.22 8.63
C ILE A 63 -3.46 -2.53 7.32
N GLY A 64 -2.78 -1.55 6.77
CA GLY A 64 -2.00 -1.67 5.55
C GLY A 64 -0.87 -0.66 5.46
N CYS A 65 -0.21 -0.66 4.33
CA CYS A 65 0.84 0.29 3.97
C CYS A 65 0.93 0.40 2.44
N GLU A 66 1.08 1.61 1.92
CA GLU A 66 1.53 1.79 0.55
C GLU A 66 3.06 1.70 0.52
N VAL A 67 3.57 0.54 0.17
CA VAL A 67 5.01 0.27 0.14
C VAL A 67 5.65 0.77 -1.16
N TYR A 68 6.94 1.07 -1.08
CA TYR A 68 7.76 1.39 -2.24
C TYR A 68 8.49 0.13 -2.70
N VAL A 69 8.29 -0.29 -3.93
CA VAL A 69 8.95 -1.45 -4.54
C VAL A 69 10.13 -0.98 -5.39
N ALA A 70 11.33 -1.47 -5.11
CA ALA A 70 12.52 -1.21 -5.89
C ALA A 70 12.38 -1.78 -7.31
N ARG A 71 12.93 -1.07 -8.31
CA ARG A 71 12.91 -1.53 -9.71
C ARG A 71 13.78 -2.77 -9.94
N ARG A 72 14.85 -2.92 -9.17
CA ARG A 72 15.77 -4.07 -9.17
C ARG A 72 15.73 -4.73 -7.81
N THR A 73 16.79 -4.71 -7.05
CA THR A 73 16.81 -5.19 -5.67
C THR A 73 16.80 -4.02 -4.69
N ARG A 74 16.39 -4.27 -3.45
CA ARG A 74 16.43 -3.27 -2.36
C ARG A 74 17.84 -2.79 -2.02
N PHE A 75 18.85 -3.56 -2.41
CA PHE A 75 20.27 -3.24 -2.17
C PHE A 75 20.88 -2.33 -3.24
N ASP A 76 20.27 -2.26 -4.43
CA ASP A 76 20.75 -1.44 -5.53
C ASP A 76 20.49 0.04 -5.27
N LYS A 77 21.51 0.91 -5.45
CA LYS A 77 21.45 2.33 -5.09
C LYS A 77 22.15 3.20 -6.16
N GLN A 78 21.90 2.92 -7.43
CA GLN A 78 22.41 3.68 -8.57
C GLN A 78 21.34 4.67 -9.04
N HIS A 79 21.59 5.98 -8.98
CA HIS A 79 20.60 7.02 -9.23
C HIS A 79 19.89 6.87 -10.58
N GLU A 80 20.61 6.54 -11.62
CA GLU A 80 20.06 6.39 -12.98
C GLU A 80 18.96 5.31 -13.06
N PHE A 81 19.08 4.23 -12.28
CA PHE A 81 18.20 3.06 -12.35
C PHE A 81 17.27 2.92 -11.14
N ASP A 82 17.69 3.41 -9.98
CA ASP A 82 17.05 3.06 -8.71
C ASP A 82 16.44 4.26 -7.98
N ALA A 83 16.56 5.49 -8.54
CA ALA A 83 15.98 6.69 -7.93
C ALA A 83 14.44 6.63 -7.86
N GLU A 84 13.81 5.98 -8.84
CA GLU A 84 12.37 5.76 -8.84
C GLU A 84 12.02 4.42 -8.21
N SER A 85 11.01 4.42 -7.35
CA SER A 85 10.33 3.24 -6.83
C SER A 85 8.90 3.16 -7.36
N ARG A 86 8.26 2.01 -7.20
CA ARG A 86 6.87 1.77 -7.58
C ARG A 86 6.01 1.61 -6.34
N HIS A 87 4.81 2.14 -6.39
CA HIS A 87 3.85 1.98 -5.30
C HIS A 87 3.12 0.64 -5.40
N LEU A 88 2.88 0.03 -4.26
CA LEU A 88 2.05 -1.16 -4.10
C LEU A 88 1.32 -1.05 -2.76
N VAL A 89 0.01 -1.24 -2.74
CA VAL A 89 -0.74 -1.27 -1.49
C VAL A 89 -0.78 -2.70 -0.96
N LEU A 90 -0.40 -2.87 0.30
CA LEU A 90 -0.50 -4.14 1.02
C LEU A 90 -1.44 -3.96 2.21
N LEU A 91 -2.45 -4.85 2.32
CA LEU A 91 -3.41 -4.89 3.41
C LEU A 91 -3.25 -6.18 4.19
N CYS A 92 -3.32 -6.08 5.53
CA CYS A 92 -3.23 -7.24 6.40
C CYS A 92 -4.57 -7.98 6.48
N LYS A 93 -4.60 -9.22 6.04
CA LYS A 93 -5.75 -10.10 6.09
C LYS A 93 -5.91 -10.75 7.48
N ASN A 94 -4.80 -10.97 8.16
CA ASN A 94 -4.72 -11.61 9.47
C ASN A 94 -3.42 -11.21 10.21
N GLU A 95 -3.17 -11.83 11.38
CA GLU A 95 -1.98 -11.55 12.19
C GLU A 95 -0.67 -11.93 11.48
N THR A 96 -0.65 -13.00 10.69
CA THR A 96 0.53 -13.39 9.89
C THR A 96 0.86 -12.28 8.90
N GLY A 97 -0.14 -11.75 8.17
CA GLY A 97 0.05 -10.62 7.26
C GLY A 97 0.55 -9.36 7.98
N TYR A 98 0.04 -9.06 9.17
CA TYR A 98 0.54 -7.93 9.96
C TYR A 98 2.03 -8.09 10.34
N ARG A 99 2.45 -9.28 10.75
CA ARG A 99 3.87 -9.58 11.05
C ARG A 99 4.74 -9.49 9.82
N ASN A 100 4.28 -10.07 8.71
CA ASN A 100 4.99 -10.02 7.42
C ASN A 100 5.14 -8.59 6.90
N LEU A 101 4.07 -7.79 6.94
CA LEU A 101 4.13 -6.39 6.51
C LEU A 101 5.05 -5.57 7.42
N SER A 102 4.96 -5.74 8.74
CA SER A 102 5.85 -5.06 9.70
C SER A 102 7.32 -5.42 9.45
N TYR A 103 7.61 -6.69 9.15
CA TYR A 103 8.95 -7.15 8.80
C TYR A 103 9.43 -6.49 7.50
N MET A 104 8.63 -6.55 6.43
CA MET A 104 9.00 -5.96 5.13
C MET A 104 9.25 -4.45 5.23
N VAL A 105 8.37 -3.72 5.92
CA VAL A 105 8.56 -2.27 6.16
C VAL A 105 9.84 -2.01 6.95
N SER A 106 10.17 -2.84 7.95
CA SER A 106 11.42 -2.71 8.70
C SER A 106 12.64 -2.96 7.81
N GLN A 107 12.62 -4.00 6.97
CA GLN A 107 13.71 -4.27 6.01
C GLN A 107 13.85 -3.14 4.97
N ALA A 108 12.75 -2.53 4.55
CA ALA A 108 12.78 -1.38 3.66
C ALA A 108 13.61 -0.21 4.23
N TYR A 109 13.55 0.01 5.56
CA TYR A 109 14.36 1.04 6.23
C TYR A 109 15.80 0.58 6.49
N ILE A 110 16.00 -0.67 6.90
CA ILE A 110 17.32 -1.19 7.31
C ILE A 110 18.22 -1.43 6.10
N GLU A 111 17.69 -2.10 5.07
CA GLU A 111 18.46 -2.54 3.91
C GLU A 111 18.13 -1.72 2.65
N GLY A 112 16.84 -1.43 2.45
CA GLY A 112 16.31 -0.91 1.19
C GLY A 112 16.26 0.61 1.08
N PHE A 113 16.68 1.36 2.11
CA PHE A 113 16.57 2.82 2.07
C PHE A 113 17.49 3.43 1.02
N TYR A 114 16.86 4.01 0.00
CA TYR A 114 17.50 4.87 -0.97
C TYR A 114 16.44 5.84 -1.52
N ILE A 115 16.54 7.12 -1.14
CA ILE A 115 15.53 8.18 -1.36
C ILE A 115 14.21 7.85 -0.62
N LYS A 116 13.72 6.61 -0.73
CA LYS A 116 12.55 6.05 -0.06
C LYS A 116 12.89 4.71 0.59
N PRO A 117 12.15 4.28 1.62
CA PRO A 117 12.27 2.91 2.15
C PRO A 117 11.67 1.91 1.16
N ARG A 118 12.48 1.07 0.53
CA ARG A 118 12.05 0.19 -0.56
C ARG A 118 12.13 -1.28 -0.16
N ILE A 119 11.06 -1.99 -0.42
CA ILE A 119 11.08 -3.45 -0.50
C ILE A 119 11.41 -3.88 -1.93
N ASP A 120 11.52 -5.18 -2.18
CA ASP A 120 11.72 -5.74 -3.52
C ASP A 120 10.88 -7.01 -3.74
N MET A 121 10.98 -7.57 -4.93
CA MET A 121 10.24 -8.78 -5.31
C MET A 121 10.65 -10.02 -4.50
N GLU A 122 11.86 -10.06 -3.95
CA GLU A 122 12.31 -11.16 -3.07
C GLU A 122 11.52 -11.15 -1.76
N LEU A 123 11.41 -9.98 -1.10
CA LEU A 123 10.62 -9.83 0.12
C LEU A 123 9.14 -10.13 -0.12
N LEU A 124 8.58 -9.68 -1.25
CA LEU A 124 7.19 -9.97 -1.60
C LEU A 124 6.94 -11.48 -1.77
N ARG A 125 7.84 -12.21 -2.46
CA ARG A 125 7.69 -13.66 -2.64
C ARG A 125 7.81 -14.46 -1.35
N THR A 126 8.62 -13.98 -0.40
CA THR A 126 8.92 -14.72 0.83
C THR A 126 7.99 -14.34 1.99
N HIS A 127 7.29 -13.20 1.93
CA HIS A 127 6.47 -12.66 3.03
C HIS A 127 5.07 -12.23 2.57
N SER A 128 4.53 -12.84 1.51
CA SER A 128 3.17 -12.51 1.00
C SER A 128 2.03 -13.14 1.82
N ASP A 129 2.30 -14.15 2.62
CA ASP A 129 1.26 -14.87 3.37
C ASP A 129 0.47 -13.93 4.31
N GLY A 130 -0.85 -14.06 4.28
CA GLY A 130 -1.76 -13.24 5.09
C GLY A 130 -1.90 -11.79 4.59
N LEU A 131 -1.44 -11.47 3.38
CA LEU A 131 -1.55 -10.15 2.77
C LEU A 131 -2.46 -10.16 1.54
N ILE A 132 -3.15 -9.03 1.33
CA ILE A 132 -3.84 -8.67 0.10
C ILE A 132 -3.02 -7.57 -0.57
N ALA A 133 -2.80 -7.66 -1.87
CA ALA A 133 -2.07 -6.66 -2.64
C ALA A 133 -2.98 -5.95 -3.65
N LEU A 134 -2.87 -4.62 -3.74
CA LEU A 134 -3.56 -3.78 -4.72
C LEU A 134 -2.53 -3.08 -5.60
N SER A 135 -2.85 -2.89 -6.89
CA SER A 135 -1.93 -2.29 -7.88
C SER A 135 -1.60 -0.82 -7.65
N ALA A 136 -2.13 -0.21 -6.62
CA ALA A 136 -1.93 1.17 -6.19
C ALA A 136 -2.36 2.23 -7.23
N CYS A 137 -1.79 3.43 -7.11
CA CYS A 137 -2.10 4.63 -7.89
C CYS A 137 -1.29 4.69 -9.21
N LEU A 138 -1.27 5.87 -9.87
CA LEU A 138 -0.49 6.11 -11.10
C LEU A 138 1.02 5.87 -10.95
N ALA A 139 1.56 5.87 -9.73
CA ALA A 139 2.94 5.52 -9.43
C ALA A 139 3.19 4.00 -9.31
N GLY A 140 2.16 3.16 -9.39
CA GLY A 140 2.27 1.71 -9.44
C GLY A 140 2.95 1.21 -10.72
N GLU A 141 3.50 0.00 -10.69
CA GLU A 141 4.21 -0.58 -11.86
C GLU A 141 3.27 -0.78 -13.06
N ILE A 142 2.07 -1.30 -12.82
CA ILE A 142 1.09 -1.55 -13.89
C ILE A 142 0.67 -0.25 -14.58
N PRO A 143 0.17 0.79 -13.86
CA PRO A 143 -0.19 2.05 -14.50
C PRO A 143 0.99 2.73 -15.21
N LYS A 144 2.19 2.71 -14.64
CA LYS A 144 3.39 3.28 -15.28
C LYS A 144 3.70 2.61 -16.61
N ARG A 145 3.62 1.29 -16.68
CA ARG A 145 3.82 0.56 -17.94
C ARG A 145 2.75 0.89 -18.97
N LEU A 146 1.48 0.95 -18.56
CA LEU A 146 0.37 1.29 -19.45
C LEU A 146 0.52 2.71 -20.01
N MET A 147 0.89 3.70 -19.18
CA MET A 147 1.14 5.07 -19.63
C MET A 147 2.30 5.18 -20.63
N ASN A 148 3.28 4.26 -20.55
CA ASN A 148 4.39 4.15 -21.47
C ASN A 148 4.09 3.28 -22.72
N GLY A 149 2.85 2.82 -22.90
CA GLY A 149 2.45 1.95 -24.01
C GLY A 149 2.91 0.49 -23.89
N ASP A 150 3.51 0.10 -22.76
CA ASP A 150 3.99 -1.27 -22.50
C ASP A 150 2.89 -2.15 -21.88
N TYR A 151 1.87 -2.46 -22.67
CA TYR A 151 0.78 -3.33 -22.24
C TYR A 151 1.27 -4.75 -21.87
N ASN A 152 2.20 -5.30 -22.66
CA ASN A 152 2.70 -6.66 -22.42
C ASN A 152 3.50 -6.73 -21.11
N GLY A 153 4.32 -5.74 -20.81
CA GLY A 153 5.01 -5.64 -19.54
C GLY A 153 4.06 -5.45 -18.36
N ALA A 154 3.02 -4.61 -18.51
CA ALA A 154 1.99 -4.44 -17.47
C ALA A 154 1.27 -5.77 -17.18
N LYS A 155 0.88 -6.51 -18.23
CA LYS A 155 0.25 -7.82 -18.13
C LYS A 155 1.19 -8.85 -17.47
N ALA A 156 2.46 -8.88 -17.87
CA ALA A 156 3.45 -9.81 -17.31
C ALA A 156 3.62 -9.56 -15.79
N TYR A 157 3.74 -8.28 -15.38
CA TYR A 157 3.83 -7.92 -13.96
C TYR A 157 2.57 -8.30 -13.19
N ALA A 158 1.38 -8.05 -13.74
CA ALA A 158 0.12 -8.44 -13.10
C ALA A 158 0.02 -9.96 -12.89
N LEU A 159 0.46 -10.75 -13.86
CA LEU A 159 0.52 -12.21 -13.75
C LEU A 159 1.55 -12.68 -12.72
N GLU A 160 2.70 -12.01 -12.62
CA GLU A 160 3.71 -12.27 -11.60
C GLU A 160 3.14 -12.00 -10.20
N MET A 161 2.49 -10.85 -9.98
CA MET A 161 1.84 -10.52 -8.71
C MET A 161 0.73 -11.51 -8.36
N ARG A 162 -0.07 -11.93 -9.34
CA ARG A 162 -1.05 -12.99 -9.16
C ARG A 162 -0.40 -14.33 -8.79
N GLY A 163 0.79 -14.62 -9.30
CA GLY A 163 1.58 -15.79 -8.92
C GLY A 163 2.04 -15.77 -7.47
N ILE A 164 2.28 -14.58 -6.91
CA ILE A 164 2.71 -14.37 -5.51
C ILE A 164 1.52 -14.39 -4.54
N PHE A 165 0.45 -13.64 -4.86
CA PHE A 165 -0.70 -13.40 -3.95
C PHE A 165 -1.94 -14.24 -4.28
N GLY A 166 -1.95 -14.96 -5.40
CA GLY A 166 -3.09 -15.77 -5.83
C GLY A 166 -4.34 -14.91 -6.05
N GLU A 167 -5.44 -15.29 -5.41
CA GLU A 167 -6.73 -14.57 -5.46
C GLU A 167 -6.75 -13.31 -4.56
N ASP A 168 -5.72 -13.07 -3.77
CA ASP A 168 -5.55 -11.88 -2.93
C ASP A 168 -4.80 -10.74 -3.67
N PHE A 169 -4.63 -10.82 -5.00
CA PHE A 169 -4.15 -9.71 -5.83
C PHE A 169 -5.27 -9.04 -6.60
N TYR A 170 -5.38 -7.71 -6.48
CA TYR A 170 -6.42 -6.92 -7.12
C TYR A 170 -5.85 -5.74 -7.92
N LEU A 171 -6.47 -5.44 -9.06
CA LEU A 171 -6.23 -4.19 -9.79
C LEU A 171 -7.08 -3.09 -9.14
N GLU A 172 -6.43 -2.02 -8.74
CA GLU A 172 -7.09 -0.85 -8.16
C GLU A 172 -7.51 0.12 -9.26
N LEU A 173 -8.78 0.54 -9.23
CA LEU A 173 -9.30 1.60 -10.08
C LEU A 173 -9.60 2.81 -9.19
N GLN A 174 -9.00 3.95 -9.51
CA GLN A 174 -9.20 5.20 -8.79
C GLN A 174 -9.99 6.17 -9.67
N ASP A 175 -11.18 6.56 -9.22
CA ASP A 175 -11.97 7.62 -9.82
C ASP A 175 -11.67 8.96 -9.11
N LEU A 176 -10.56 9.57 -9.50
CA LEU A 176 -10.07 10.82 -8.94
C LEU A 176 -10.19 11.95 -9.95
N SER A 177 -10.74 13.10 -9.52
CA SER A 177 -10.74 14.30 -10.32
C SER A 177 -9.34 14.92 -10.37
N LEU A 178 -8.68 14.86 -11.52
CA LEU A 178 -7.38 15.48 -11.74
C LEU A 178 -7.43 17.03 -11.84
N ILE A 179 -8.64 17.61 -11.86
CA ILE A 179 -8.83 19.07 -11.95
C ILE A 179 -8.43 19.77 -10.64
N HIS A 180 -8.40 19.04 -9.53
CA HIS A 180 -8.15 19.57 -8.18
C HIS A 180 -6.80 19.14 -7.59
N ILE A 181 -5.92 18.57 -8.41
CA ILE A 181 -4.57 18.17 -8.01
C ILE A 181 -3.56 19.20 -8.52
#